data_0ea36bbfebb93fdbbdb593d3636f4fe6
#
_entry.id   0ea36bbfebb93fdbbdb593d3636f4fe6
#
_cell.length_a   1.000
_cell.length_b   1.000
_cell.length_c   1.000
_cell.angle_alpha   90.00
_cell.angle_beta   90.00
_cell.angle_gamma   90.00
#
_symmetry.space_group_name_H-M   'P 1'
#
loop_
_entity.id
_entity.type
_entity.pdbx_description
1 polymer ?
#
loop_
_entity_poly.entity_id
_entity_poly.type
_entity_poly.pdbx_seq_one_letter_code
_entity_poly.pdbx_strand_id
1 'polypeptide(L)'
;MKYADWKLLPTATEELCTTLEKGVIESSILMHRGITSKEEANHFLSPTAEDLNDPYLLSSMDNCVIRLSAALNDGERMGVFGDFDTDGLTGTAVLTKGLENLGGIVFPYVPHRVKEGHGISQKAIDFFEQRKVTLIITVDCGTTSISEITQASQKGIDTIVTDHHVPMDSLPPAVAIVNPSLSDSKYPFPQITGVGTALKVMEALYSSLSQEIPNFLYAFCALGTVSDVGLMKDENRYLTPVSYTHLTLPTILLV
;
A
#
# COMPACT_ATOMS: atom_id res chain seq x y z
N MET A 1 5.28 -33.73 20.54
CA MET A 1 5.17 -32.26 20.54
C MET A 1 5.15 -31.80 21.98
N LYS A 2 6.15 -31.04 22.44
CA LYS A 2 6.02 -30.33 23.73
C LYS A 2 5.01 -29.21 23.51
N TYR A 3 3.92 -29.23 24.25
CA TYR A 3 2.98 -28.10 24.28
C TYR A 3 3.76 -26.87 24.76
N ALA A 4 3.69 -25.76 24.03
CA ALA A 4 4.25 -24.50 24.48
C ALA A 4 3.56 -24.11 25.81
N ASP A 5 4.34 -23.67 26.79
CA ASP A 5 3.80 -23.14 28.03
C ASP A 5 2.99 -21.88 27.73
N TRP A 6 1.69 -21.91 28.04
CA TRP A 6 0.82 -20.75 27.91
C TRP A 6 1.23 -19.68 28.93
N LYS A 7 1.52 -18.49 28.46
CA LYS A 7 1.73 -17.32 29.30
C LYS A 7 0.50 -16.44 29.26
N LEU A 8 -0.22 -16.36 30.37
CA LEU A 8 -1.30 -15.40 30.50
C LEU A 8 -0.70 -14.00 30.67
N LEU A 9 -1.18 -13.07 29.84
CA LEU A 9 -0.83 -11.65 29.99
C LEU A 9 -1.65 -11.04 31.14
N PRO A 10 -1.15 -9.98 31.80
CA PRO A 10 -1.87 -9.28 32.86
C PRO A 10 -3.23 -8.77 32.37
N THR A 11 -4.23 -8.81 33.24
CA THR A 11 -5.53 -8.17 32.96
C THR A 11 -5.49 -6.70 33.36
N ALA A 12 -6.32 -5.88 32.72
CA ALA A 12 -6.47 -4.48 33.06
C ALA A 12 -6.97 -4.31 34.52
N THR A 13 -6.49 -3.28 35.20
CA THR A 13 -6.97 -2.89 36.54
C THR A 13 -8.36 -2.26 36.47
N GLU A 14 -9.11 -2.26 37.56
CA GLU A 14 -10.41 -1.57 37.66
C GLU A 14 -10.30 -0.08 37.32
N GLU A 15 -9.21 0.55 37.72
CA GLU A 15 -8.92 1.95 37.44
C GLU A 15 -8.81 2.18 35.92
N LEU A 16 -8.06 1.31 35.20
CA LEU A 16 -7.92 1.40 33.76
C LEU A 16 -9.26 1.12 33.05
N CYS A 17 -10.02 0.13 33.54
CA CYS A 17 -11.36 -0.15 32.99
C CYS A 17 -12.28 1.07 33.12
N THR A 18 -12.22 1.76 34.24
CA THR A 18 -12.97 2.99 34.49
C THR A 18 -12.51 4.13 33.58
N THR A 19 -11.18 4.31 33.41
CA THR A 19 -10.60 5.33 32.53
C THR A 19 -11.01 5.12 31.08
N LEU A 20 -10.96 3.88 30.60
CA LEU A 20 -11.31 3.54 29.23
C LEU A 20 -12.83 3.42 28.99
N GLU A 21 -13.64 3.40 30.06
CA GLU A 21 -15.08 3.12 30.02
C GLU A 21 -15.40 1.81 29.28
N LYS A 22 -14.58 0.77 29.52
CA LYS A 22 -14.65 -0.53 28.84
C LYS A 22 -14.62 -1.68 29.86
N GLY A 23 -15.13 -2.84 29.42
CA GLY A 23 -15.02 -4.07 30.18
C GLY A 23 -13.57 -4.55 30.34
N VAL A 24 -13.31 -5.43 31.33
CA VAL A 24 -11.96 -5.91 31.64
C VAL A 24 -11.26 -6.58 30.45
N ILE A 25 -11.98 -7.30 29.60
CA ILE A 25 -11.41 -7.97 28.43
C ILE A 25 -10.97 -6.94 27.38
N GLU A 26 -11.85 -6.01 27.04
CA GLU A 26 -11.54 -4.93 26.08
C GLU A 26 -10.39 -4.06 26.57
N SER A 27 -10.43 -3.64 27.84
CA SER A 27 -9.38 -2.84 28.46
C SER A 27 -8.04 -3.56 28.50
N SER A 28 -8.04 -4.88 28.74
CA SER A 28 -6.81 -5.68 28.69
C SER A 28 -6.22 -5.75 27.27
N ILE A 29 -7.07 -5.92 26.25
CA ILE A 29 -6.63 -5.93 24.85
C ILE A 29 -6.06 -4.57 24.44
N LEU A 30 -6.70 -3.47 24.82
CA LEU A 30 -6.24 -2.11 24.55
C LEU A 30 -4.92 -1.82 25.26
N MET A 31 -4.82 -2.18 26.55
CA MET A 31 -3.61 -2.04 27.37
C MET A 31 -2.41 -2.75 26.72
N HIS A 32 -2.60 -3.97 26.22
CA HIS A 32 -1.53 -4.72 25.55
C HIS A 32 -1.12 -4.13 24.21
N ARG A 33 -1.91 -3.21 23.67
CA ARG A 33 -1.58 -2.38 22.49
C ARG A 33 -0.98 -1.02 22.85
N GLY A 34 -0.77 -0.76 24.14
CA GLY A 34 -0.23 0.50 24.66
C GLY A 34 -1.27 1.62 24.73
N ILE A 35 -2.57 1.31 24.64
CA ILE A 35 -3.69 2.26 24.70
C ILE A 35 -4.17 2.33 26.14
N THR A 36 -4.03 3.51 26.77
CA THR A 36 -4.30 3.70 28.18
C THR A 36 -5.18 4.91 28.49
N SER A 37 -5.51 5.73 27.48
CA SER A 37 -6.46 6.85 27.64
C SER A 37 -7.76 6.58 26.87
N LYS A 38 -8.84 7.26 27.30
CA LYS A 38 -10.15 7.17 26.65
C LYS A 38 -10.10 7.72 25.23
N GLU A 39 -9.36 8.78 25.01
CA GLU A 39 -9.18 9.42 23.70
C GLU A 39 -8.53 8.44 22.72
N GLU A 40 -7.41 7.83 23.10
CA GLU A 40 -6.71 6.82 22.28
C GLU A 40 -7.61 5.60 22.00
N ALA A 41 -8.37 5.15 23.01
CA ALA A 41 -9.28 4.03 22.87
C ALA A 41 -10.41 4.33 21.86
N ASN A 42 -11.01 5.51 21.94
CA ASN A 42 -12.05 5.94 21.02
C ASN A 42 -11.51 6.06 19.59
N HIS A 43 -10.35 6.70 19.42
CA HIS A 43 -9.67 6.83 18.13
C HIS A 43 -9.36 5.45 17.52
N PHE A 44 -8.81 4.52 18.31
CA PHE A 44 -8.49 3.18 17.84
C PHE A 44 -9.73 2.35 17.46
N LEU A 45 -10.82 2.46 18.22
CA LEU A 45 -12.04 1.68 18.02
C LEU A 45 -12.94 2.25 16.93
N SER A 46 -12.89 3.57 16.72
CA SER A 46 -13.72 4.29 15.76
C SER A 46 -12.88 5.27 14.93
N PRO A 47 -11.94 4.76 14.13
CA PRO A 47 -11.10 5.60 13.28
C PRO A 47 -11.95 6.35 12.26
N THR A 48 -11.51 7.54 11.86
CA THR A 48 -12.24 8.45 10.95
C THR A 48 -11.37 8.83 9.76
N ALA A 49 -11.95 9.48 8.75
CA ALA A 49 -11.19 9.97 7.59
C ALA A 49 -10.14 11.03 7.96
N GLU A 50 -10.21 11.61 9.16
CA GLU A 50 -9.20 12.52 9.68
C GLU A 50 -7.87 11.81 10.00
N ASP A 51 -7.90 10.47 10.08
CA ASP A 51 -6.73 9.61 10.25
C ASP A 51 -5.94 9.41 8.96
N LEU A 52 -6.49 9.82 7.82
CA LEU A 52 -5.80 9.77 6.53
C LEU A 52 -4.80 10.92 6.40
N ASN A 53 -3.57 10.57 6.12
CA ASN A 53 -2.52 11.54 5.88
C ASN A 53 -2.54 12.06 4.44
N ASP A 54 -2.11 13.29 4.26
CA ASP A 54 -1.94 13.89 2.94
C ASP A 54 -0.91 13.08 2.13
N PRO A 55 -1.28 12.52 0.95
CA PRO A 55 -0.36 11.75 0.13
C PRO A 55 0.85 12.55 -0.36
N TYR A 56 0.75 13.88 -0.45
CA TYR A 56 1.86 14.74 -0.87
C TYR A 56 2.96 14.91 0.19
N LEU A 57 2.79 14.34 1.38
CA LEU A 57 3.86 14.21 2.38
C LEU A 57 4.86 13.08 2.03
N LEU A 58 4.49 12.16 1.12
CA LEU A 58 5.40 11.16 0.56
C LEU A 58 6.37 11.82 -0.43
N SER A 59 7.64 11.44 -0.35
CA SER A 59 8.67 11.95 -1.26
C SER A 59 8.31 11.67 -2.72
N SER A 60 8.64 12.58 -3.60
CA SER A 60 8.43 12.48 -5.06
C SER A 60 6.98 12.31 -5.51
N MET A 61 5.97 12.50 -4.64
CA MET A 61 4.58 12.36 -5.02
C MET A 61 4.18 13.33 -6.14
N ASP A 62 4.64 14.58 -6.10
CA ASP A 62 4.40 15.56 -7.18
C ASP A 62 4.90 15.04 -8.53
N ASN A 63 6.15 14.56 -8.59
CA ASN A 63 6.73 14.02 -9.82
C ASN A 63 5.97 12.76 -10.31
N CYS A 64 5.56 11.91 -9.38
CA CYS A 64 4.74 10.73 -9.66
C CYS A 64 3.43 11.13 -10.33
N VAL A 65 2.68 12.05 -9.73
CA VAL A 65 1.38 12.52 -10.25
C VAL A 65 1.55 13.22 -11.59
N ILE A 66 2.56 14.08 -11.77
CA ILE A 66 2.85 14.75 -13.05
C ILE A 66 3.12 13.71 -14.14
N ARG A 67 3.96 12.71 -13.86
CA ARG A 67 4.32 11.68 -14.87
C ARG A 67 3.15 10.77 -15.23
N LEU A 68 2.34 10.37 -14.23
CA LEU A 68 1.13 9.57 -14.47
C LEU A 68 0.09 10.37 -15.26
N SER A 69 -0.12 11.63 -14.92
CA SER A 69 -1.05 12.51 -15.65
C SER A 69 -0.63 12.70 -17.11
N ALA A 70 0.67 12.88 -17.37
CA ALA A 70 1.20 12.95 -18.73
C ALA A 70 0.93 11.64 -19.50
N ALA A 71 1.21 10.48 -18.88
CA ALA A 71 0.98 9.18 -19.51
C ALA A 71 -0.49 8.94 -19.85
N LEU A 72 -1.42 9.35 -18.98
CA LEU A 72 -2.86 9.27 -19.23
C LEU A 72 -3.28 10.19 -20.40
N ASN A 73 -2.82 11.44 -20.40
CA ASN A 73 -3.16 12.43 -21.43
C ASN A 73 -2.63 12.03 -22.81
N ASP A 74 -1.44 11.46 -22.87
CA ASP A 74 -0.77 11.07 -24.12
C ASP A 74 -1.20 9.67 -24.60
N GLY A 75 -2.04 8.96 -23.82
CA GLY A 75 -2.48 7.60 -24.12
C GLY A 75 -1.33 6.58 -24.11
N GLU A 76 -0.34 6.79 -23.26
CA GLU A 76 0.81 5.91 -23.12
C GLU A 76 0.41 4.51 -22.62
N ARG A 77 1.22 3.52 -22.98
CA ARG A 77 1.07 2.14 -22.49
C ARG A 77 1.85 2.01 -21.19
N MET A 78 1.15 1.77 -20.10
CA MET A 78 1.72 1.67 -18.76
C MET A 78 1.85 0.21 -18.34
N GLY A 79 2.96 -0.16 -17.72
CA GLY A 79 3.16 -1.44 -17.06
C GLY A 79 3.00 -1.29 -15.54
N VAL A 80 2.29 -2.20 -14.89
CA VAL A 80 2.26 -2.28 -13.42
C VAL A 80 2.93 -3.58 -13.02
N PHE A 81 4.05 -3.48 -12.29
CA PHE A 81 4.79 -4.62 -11.77
C PHE A 81 4.62 -4.69 -10.26
N GLY A 82 3.98 -5.71 -9.74
CA GLY A 82 3.87 -5.94 -8.30
C GLY A 82 4.61 -7.17 -7.82
N ASP A 83 4.97 -7.22 -6.53
CA ASP A 83 5.52 -8.44 -5.96
C ASP A 83 4.48 -9.56 -5.96
N PHE A 84 4.93 -10.79 -5.74
CA PHE A 84 4.12 -12.01 -5.86
C PHE A 84 3.27 -12.32 -4.62
N ASP A 85 3.46 -11.64 -3.51
CA ASP A 85 2.68 -11.84 -2.30
C ASP A 85 1.34 -11.06 -2.32
N THR A 86 0.57 -11.12 -1.24
CA THR A 86 -0.76 -10.51 -1.23
C THR A 86 -0.69 -8.99 -1.25
N ASP A 87 0.33 -8.39 -0.63
CA ASP A 87 0.52 -6.94 -0.66
C ASP A 87 0.83 -6.46 -2.08
N GLY A 88 1.82 -7.06 -2.73
CA GLY A 88 2.16 -6.78 -4.12
C GLY A 88 1.02 -7.06 -5.09
N LEU A 89 0.28 -8.17 -4.91
CA LEU A 89 -0.89 -8.52 -5.74
C LEU A 89 -2.02 -7.50 -5.62
N THR A 90 -2.38 -7.13 -4.39
CA THR A 90 -3.46 -6.15 -4.17
C THR A 90 -3.06 -4.75 -4.57
N GLY A 91 -1.80 -4.35 -4.35
CA GLY A 91 -1.26 -3.10 -4.86
C GLY A 91 -1.24 -3.04 -6.38
N THR A 92 -0.89 -4.15 -7.07
CA THR A 92 -1.02 -4.28 -8.53
C THR A 92 -2.47 -4.07 -8.97
N ALA A 93 -3.43 -4.64 -8.25
CA ALA A 93 -4.85 -4.46 -8.56
C ALA A 93 -5.30 -3.01 -8.35
N VAL A 94 -4.85 -2.34 -7.27
CA VAL A 94 -5.13 -0.93 -6.98
C VAL A 94 -4.64 -0.04 -8.11
N LEU A 95 -3.36 -0.13 -8.49
CA LEU A 95 -2.79 0.68 -9.56
C LEU A 95 -3.42 0.37 -10.92
N THR A 96 -3.55 -0.90 -11.26
CA THR A 96 -4.13 -1.31 -12.55
C THR A 96 -5.56 -0.82 -12.70
N LYS A 97 -6.41 -1.11 -11.70
CA LYS A 97 -7.83 -0.74 -11.77
C LYS A 97 -8.06 0.75 -11.63
N GLY A 98 -7.25 1.42 -10.81
CA GLY A 98 -7.31 2.87 -10.67
C GLY A 98 -6.95 3.58 -11.98
N LEU A 99 -5.86 3.17 -12.63
CA LEU A 99 -5.43 3.75 -13.92
C LEU A 99 -6.38 3.38 -15.07
N GLU A 100 -6.88 2.13 -15.14
CA GLU A 100 -7.89 1.73 -16.13
C GLU A 100 -9.18 2.55 -16.00
N ASN A 101 -9.63 2.83 -14.77
CA ASN A 101 -10.82 3.65 -14.51
C ASN A 101 -10.65 5.11 -14.98
N LEU A 102 -9.41 5.61 -15.02
CA LEU A 102 -9.05 6.91 -15.59
C LEU A 102 -8.81 6.86 -17.12
N GLY A 103 -9.08 5.72 -17.79
CA GLY A 103 -8.90 5.53 -19.21
C GLY A 103 -7.50 5.10 -19.64
N GLY A 104 -6.62 4.77 -18.70
CA GLY A 104 -5.25 4.33 -18.97
C GLY A 104 -5.17 2.96 -19.65
N ILE A 105 -4.15 2.77 -20.49
CA ILE A 105 -3.83 1.48 -21.14
C ILE A 105 -2.79 0.77 -20.26
N VAL A 106 -3.21 -0.22 -19.49
CA VAL A 106 -2.40 -0.82 -18.43
C VAL A 106 -2.13 -2.31 -18.68
N PHE A 107 -0.89 -2.73 -18.41
CA PHE A 107 -0.43 -4.12 -18.51
C PHE A 107 0.13 -4.57 -17.16
N PRO A 108 -0.63 -5.31 -16.35
CA PRO A 108 -0.10 -5.84 -15.09
C PRO A 108 0.85 -7.01 -15.33
N TYR A 109 1.85 -7.13 -14.46
CA TYR A 109 2.77 -8.25 -14.39
C TYR A 109 3.06 -8.61 -12.93
N VAL A 110 2.89 -9.88 -12.59
CA VAL A 110 3.25 -10.44 -11.29
C VAL A 110 4.27 -11.54 -11.52
N PRO A 111 5.44 -11.50 -10.86
CA PRO A 111 6.48 -12.49 -11.06
C PRO A 111 6.11 -13.84 -10.45
N HIS A 112 6.68 -14.90 -11.00
CA HIS A 112 6.52 -16.22 -10.43
C HIS A 112 7.47 -16.39 -9.23
N ARG A 113 6.91 -16.54 -8.02
CA ARG A 113 7.63 -16.61 -6.74
C ARG A 113 8.94 -17.43 -6.77
N VAL A 114 8.91 -18.63 -7.36
CA VAL A 114 10.05 -19.57 -7.33
C VAL A 114 11.03 -19.35 -8.48
N LYS A 115 10.56 -18.85 -9.65
CA LYS A 115 11.38 -18.74 -10.86
C LYS A 115 12.00 -17.37 -11.04
N GLU A 116 11.37 -16.33 -10.52
CA GLU A 116 11.75 -14.93 -10.73
C GLU A 116 12.20 -14.25 -9.42
N GLY A 117 11.64 -14.67 -8.28
CA GLY A 117 11.99 -14.09 -6.97
C GLY A 117 11.33 -12.72 -6.75
N HIS A 118 11.89 -11.97 -5.80
CA HIS A 118 11.44 -10.62 -5.45
C HIS A 118 12.07 -9.58 -6.39
N GLY A 119 11.32 -8.46 -6.57
CA GLY A 119 11.74 -7.31 -7.36
C GLY A 119 11.57 -7.50 -8.86
N ILE A 120 11.72 -6.39 -9.60
CA ILE A 120 11.55 -6.39 -11.05
C ILE A 120 12.62 -7.27 -11.72
N SER A 121 12.20 -8.13 -12.66
CA SER A 121 13.09 -9.04 -13.37
C SER A 121 13.33 -8.60 -14.81
N GLN A 122 14.43 -9.07 -15.42
CA GLN A 122 14.67 -8.86 -16.86
C GLN A 122 13.51 -9.36 -17.71
N LYS A 123 12.92 -10.48 -17.33
CA LYS A 123 11.76 -11.05 -18.02
C LYS A 123 10.54 -10.12 -17.99
N ALA A 124 10.34 -9.41 -16.88
CA ALA A 124 9.27 -8.40 -16.78
C ALA A 124 9.57 -7.21 -17.70
N ILE A 125 10.82 -6.73 -17.75
CA ILE A 125 11.22 -5.65 -18.65
C ILE A 125 10.99 -6.06 -20.11
N ASP A 126 11.39 -7.25 -20.49
CA ASP A 126 11.19 -7.77 -21.85
C ASP A 126 9.68 -7.92 -22.19
N PHE A 127 8.86 -8.33 -21.21
CA PHE A 127 7.41 -8.40 -21.35
C PHE A 127 6.80 -7.02 -21.62
N PHE A 128 7.26 -6.00 -20.93
CA PHE A 128 6.79 -4.62 -21.10
C PHE A 128 7.28 -4.02 -22.40
N GLU A 129 8.54 -4.23 -22.78
CA GLU A 129 9.12 -3.77 -24.05
C GLU A 129 8.35 -4.32 -25.26
N GLN A 130 8.06 -5.64 -25.27
CA GLN A 130 7.26 -6.29 -26.33
C GLN A 130 5.86 -5.67 -26.47
N ARG A 131 5.31 -5.09 -25.39
CA ARG A 131 4.01 -4.42 -25.36
C ARG A 131 4.10 -2.93 -25.64
N LYS A 132 5.30 -2.43 -25.94
CA LYS A 132 5.57 -1.00 -26.16
C LYS A 132 5.15 -0.14 -24.98
N VAL A 133 5.36 -0.65 -23.77
CA VAL A 133 5.20 0.11 -22.53
C VAL A 133 6.28 1.18 -22.47
N THR A 134 5.90 2.39 -22.13
CA THR A 134 6.82 3.54 -21.97
C THR A 134 6.99 3.97 -20.52
N LEU A 135 6.12 3.51 -19.64
CA LEU A 135 6.17 3.78 -18.20
C LEU A 135 5.87 2.51 -17.42
N ILE A 136 6.80 2.09 -16.55
CA ILE A 136 6.57 1.02 -15.56
C ILE A 136 6.30 1.66 -14.21
N ILE A 137 5.27 1.19 -13.51
CA ILE A 137 5.00 1.50 -12.10
C ILE A 137 5.24 0.22 -11.31
N THR A 138 6.21 0.23 -10.38
CA THR A 138 6.39 -0.91 -9.46
C THR A 138 5.54 -0.71 -8.21
N VAL A 139 5.10 -1.79 -7.59
CA VAL A 139 4.40 -1.74 -6.31
C VAL A 139 4.91 -2.83 -5.38
N ASP A 140 5.13 -2.45 -4.11
CA ASP A 140 5.66 -3.31 -3.06
C ASP A 140 7.05 -3.87 -3.38
N CYS A 141 7.79 -3.17 -4.22
CA CYS A 141 9.17 -3.45 -4.62
C CYS A 141 9.73 -2.30 -5.46
N GLY A 142 11.01 -2.38 -5.77
CA GLY A 142 11.67 -1.49 -6.72
C GLY A 142 12.70 -0.56 -6.08
N THR A 143 12.57 -0.20 -4.82
CA THR A 143 13.52 0.70 -4.12
C THR A 143 14.97 0.20 -4.20
N THR A 144 15.17 -1.11 -4.28
CA THR A 144 16.50 -1.75 -4.38
C THR A 144 16.86 -2.24 -5.78
N SER A 145 15.97 -2.09 -6.77
CA SER A 145 16.13 -2.64 -8.13
C SER A 145 16.91 -1.71 -9.06
N ILE A 146 18.13 -1.31 -8.65
CA ILE A 146 18.95 -0.30 -9.37
C ILE A 146 19.31 -0.77 -10.77
N SER A 147 19.78 -2.01 -10.92
CA SER A 147 20.24 -2.56 -12.20
C SER A 147 19.10 -2.70 -13.21
N GLU A 148 17.96 -3.19 -12.78
CA GLU A 148 16.79 -3.46 -13.60
C GLU A 148 16.15 -2.14 -14.08
N ILE A 149 16.00 -1.17 -13.17
CA ILE A 149 15.47 0.14 -13.52
C ILE A 149 16.41 0.91 -14.45
N THR A 150 17.74 0.75 -14.26
CA THR A 150 18.73 1.30 -15.21
C THR A 150 18.57 0.67 -16.59
N GLN A 151 18.34 -0.63 -16.68
CA GLN A 151 18.11 -1.31 -17.96
C GLN A 151 16.80 -0.86 -18.61
N ALA A 152 15.72 -0.68 -17.84
CA ALA A 152 14.46 -0.15 -18.35
C ALA A 152 14.67 1.26 -18.94
N SER A 153 15.38 2.13 -18.23
CA SER A 153 15.72 3.48 -18.68
C SER A 153 16.54 3.47 -19.97
N GLN A 154 17.52 2.56 -20.11
CA GLN A 154 18.31 2.40 -21.36
C GLN A 154 17.46 1.97 -22.56
N LYS A 155 16.32 1.32 -22.33
CA LYS A 155 15.34 0.95 -23.35
C LYS A 155 14.31 2.07 -23.61
N GLY A 156 14.44 3.22 -22.98
CA GLY A 156 13.51 4.34 -23.10
C GLY A 156 12.20 4.12 -22.32
N ILE A 157 12.22 3.28 -21.29
CA ILE A 157 11.08 3.03 -20.43
C ILE A 157 11.32 3.75 -19.09
N ASP A 158 10.49 4.72 -18.79
CA ASP A 158 10.47 5.40 -17.50
C ASP A 158 9.99 4.46 -16.39
N THR A 159 10.45 4.71 -15.16
CA THR A 159 9.97 3.93 -13.99
C THR A 159 9.53 4.86 -12.87
N ILE A 160 8.37 4.57 -12.29
CA ILE A 160 7.91 5.08 -11.00
C ILE A 160 7.98 3.92 -10.01
N VAL A 161 8.61 4.14 -8.87
CA VAL A 161 8.66 3.15 -7.78
C VAL A 161 7.63 3.53 -6.73
N THR A 162 6.73 2.60 -6.37
CA THR A 162 5.90 2.68 -5.17
C THR A 162 6.25 1.51 -4.26
N ASP A 163 6.78 1.79 -3.09
CA ASP A 163 7.37 0.78 -2.21
C ASP A 163 7.29 1.23 -0.76
N HIS A 164 7.55 0.36 0.20
CA HIS A 164 7.64 0.68 1.62
C HIS A 164 8.89 0.06 2.29
N HIS A 165 9.62 -0.75 1.56
CA HIS A 165 10.83 -1.38 2.05
C HIS A 165 11.94 -0.36 2.36
N VAL A 166 12.80 -0.73 3.32
CA VAL A 166 13.93 0.12 3.73
C VAL A 166 14.88 0.31 2.54
N PRO A 167 15.21 1.56 2.18
CA PRO A 167 16.13 1.84 1.08
C PRO A 167 17.56 1.44 1.42
N MET A 168 18.35 1.17 0.39
CA MET A 168 19.81 1.05 0.48
C MET A 168 20.48 2.43 0.38
N ASP A 169 21.82 2.45 0.47
CA ASP A 169 22.62 3.69 0.35
C ASP A 169 22.43 4.40 -1.00
N SER A 170 22.05 3.66 -2.03
CA SER A 170 21.81 4.19 -3.38
C SER A 170 20.40 3.86 -3.84
N LEU A 171 19.76 4.80 -4.53
CA LEU A 171 18.43 4.66 -5.10
C LEU A 171 18.50 4.40 -6.62
N PRO A 172 17.50 3.70 -7.19
CA PRO A 172 17.42 3.49 -8.63
C PRO A 172 17.14 4.79 -9.39
N PRO A 173 17.56 4.88 -10.68
CA PRO A 173 17.31 6.05 -11.51
C PRO A 173 15.85 6.11 -12.03
N ALA A 174 14.91 6.12 -11.11
CA ALA A 174 13.49 6.24 -11.39
C ALA A 174 13.06 7.72 -11.51
N VAL A 175 12.01 7.99 -12.26
CA VAL A 175 11.42 9.34 -12.40
C VAL A 175 10.84 9.83 -11.07
N ALA A 176 10.27 8.92 -10.31
CA ALA A 176 9.77 9.16 -8.96
C ALA A 176 9.95 7.90 -8.10
N ILE A 177 10.26 8.09 -6.82
CA ILE A 177 10.29 7.03 -5.82
C ILE A 177 9.39 7.46 -4.68
N VAL A 178 8.20 6.87 -4.62
CA VAL A 178 7.22 7.09 -3.58
C VAL A 178 7.39 5.99 -2.53
N ASN A 179 8.06 6.33 -1.44
CA ASN A 179 8.35 5.38 -0.36
C ASN A 179 8.41 6.13 0.98
N PRO A 180 7.58 5.76 1.96
CA PRO A 180 7.54 6.44 3.27
C PRO A 180 8.82 6.28 4.08
N SER A 181 9.65 5.25 3.78
CA SER A 181 10.91 4.96 4.47
C SER A 181 12.10 5.79 3.95
N LEU A 182 11.93 6.64 2.94
CA LEU A 182 12.97 7.53 2.46
C LEU A 182 13.29 8.62 3.50
N SER A 183 14.56 9.00 3.58
CA SER A 183 15.04 9.98 4.56
C SER A 183 14.48 11.40 4.37
N ASP A 184 14.02 11.73 3.18
CA ASP A 184 13.39 13.00 2.83
C ASP A 184 11.85 12.95 2.87
N SER A 185 11.27 11.79 3.17
CA SER A 185 9.85 11.63 3.37
C SER A 185 9.39 12.37 4.63
N LYS A 186 8.30 13.12 4.50
CA LYS A 186 7.63 13.80 5.62
C LYS A 186 6.38 13.05 6.06
N TYR A 187 6.18 11.84 5.52
CA TYR A 187 4.99 11.05 5.81
C TYR A 187 5.00 10.59 7.27
N PRO A 188 3.96 10.91 8.06
CA PRO A 188 4.01 10.71 9.52
C PRO A 188 3.88 9.25 9.93
N PHE A 189 3.41 8.37 9.04
CA PHE A 189 3.22 6.95 9.31
C PHE A 189 4.03 6.07 8.33
N PRO A 190 5.34 5.89 8.57
CA PRO A 190 6.22 5.12 7.65
C PRO A 190 5.91 3.61 7.62
N GLN A 191 5.02 3.10 8.46
CA GLN A 191 4.58 1.70 8.50
C GLN A 191 3.38 1.41 7.60
N ILE A 192 3.04 2.30 6.68
CA ILE A 192 2.07 2.01 5.62
C ILE A 192 2.62 0.89 4.71
N THR A 193 1.75 -0.01 4.26
CA THR A 193 2.12 -1.16 3.42
C THR A 193 2.34 -0.78 1.96
N GLY A 194 2.84 -1.72 1.13
CA GLY A 194 3.02 -1.50 -0.30
C GLY A 194 1.71 -1.15 -1.00
N VAL A 195 0.62 -1.87 -0.72
CA VAL A 195 -0.71 -1.53 -1.25
C VAL A 195 -1.22 -0.19 -0.72
N GLY A 196 -0.90 0.15 0.54
CA GLY A 196 -1.24 1.45 1.13
C GLY A 196 -0.53 2.58 0.40
N THR A 197 0.77 2.43 0.12
CA THR A 197 1.54 3.39 -0.68
C THR A 197 0.98 3.54 -2.10
N ALA A 198 0.60 2.44 -2.75
CA ALA A 198 -0.05 2.46 -4.05
C ALA A 198 -1.41 3.17 -4.02
N LEU A 199 -2.20 2.97 -2.95
CA LEU A 199 -3.46 3.69 -2.76
C LEU A 199 -3.24 5.18 -2.60
N LYS A 200 -2.20 5.62 -1.87
CA LYS A 200 -1.84 7.04 -1.74
C LYS A 200 -1.49 7.68 -3.08
N VAL A 201 -0.82 6.95 -3.97
CA VAL A 201 -0.59 7.44 -5.34
C VAL A 201 -1.91 7.62 -6.07
N MET A 202 -2.86 6.70 -5.94
CA MET A 202 -4.19 6.85 -6.55
C MET A 202 -4.98 8.01 -5.93
N GLU A 203 -4.96 8.19 -4.61
CA GLU A 203 -5.59 9.34 -3.94
C GLU A 203 -5.06 10.67 -4.49
N ALA A 204 -3.72 10.81 -4.59
CA ALA A 204 -3.09 12.01 -5.13
C ALA A 204 -3.47 12.25 -6.61
N LEU A 205 -3.43 11.19 -7.44
CA LEU A 205 -3.73 11.28 -8.86
C LEU A 205 -5.19 11.65 -9.10
N TYR A 206 -6.15 10.97 -8.45
CA TYR A 206 -7.57 11.28 -8.57
C TYR A 206 -7.89 12.69 -8.09
N SER A 207 -7.31 13.11 -6.97
CA SER A 207 -7.45 14.48 -6.46
C SER A 207 -6.94 15.52 -7.46
N SER A 208 -5.77 15.29 -8.07
CA SER A 208 -5.19 16.21 -9.07
C SER A 208 -6.05 16.36 -10.33
N LEU A 209 -6.80 15.31 -10.67
CA LEU A 209 -7.72 15.28 -11.81
C LEU A 209 -9.15 15.72 -11.42
N SER A 210 -9.39 16.13 -10.17
CA SER A 210 -10.72 16.46 -9.63
C SER A 210 -11.74 15.33 -9.83
N GLN A 211 -11.29 14.08 -9.68
CA GLN A 211 -12.09 12.87 -9.78
C GLN A 211 -12.26 12.25 -8.39
N GLU A 212 -13.38 11.55 -8.17
CA GLU A 212 -13.58 10.76 -6.96
C GLU A 212 -12.90 9.38 -7.10
N ILE A 213 -12.13 9.01 -6.08
CA ILE A 213 -11.48 7.70 -6.05
C ILE A 213 -12.51 6.58 -5.83
N PRO A 214 -12.51 5.51 -6.64
CA PRO A 214 -13.48 4.43 -6.49
C PRO A 214 -13.30 3.64 -5.18
N ASN A 215 -14.38 3.41 -4.46
CA ASN A 215 -14.38 2.74 -3.16
C ASN A 215 -13.78 1.32 -3.18
N PHE A 216 -13.87 0.61 -4.31
CA PHE A 216 -13.31 -0.74 -4.41
C PHE A 216 -11.78 -0.78 -4.29
N LEU A 217 -11.07 0.35 -4.54
CA LEU A 217 -9.61 0.42 -4.36
C LEU A 217 -9.24 0.30 -2.89
N TYR A 218 -10.04 0.87 -1.99
CA TYR A 218 -9.86 0.71 -0.54
C TYR A 218 -10.01 -0.76 -0.10
N ALA A 219 -10.93 -1.51 -0.73
CA ALA A 219 -11.13 -2.92 -0.41
C ALA A 219 -9.87 -3.77 -0.66
N PHE A 220 -9.14 -3.52 -1.76
CA PHE A 220 -7.86 -4.18 -2.02
C PHE A 220 -6.80 -3.77 -0.98
N CYS A 221 -6.77 -2.51 -0.57
CA CYS A 221 -5.83 -2.01 0.42
C CYS A 221 -5.94 -2.76 1.75
N ALA A 222 -7.17 -3.01 2.26
CA ALA A 222 -7.33 -3.78 3.49
C ALA A 222 -6.83 -5.21 3.36
N LEU A 223 -7.08 -5.86 2.24
CA LEU A 223 -6.63 -7.24 2.02
C LEU A 223 -5.10 -7.35 2.07
N GLY A 224 -4.39 -6.48 1.36
CA GLY A 224 -2.93 -6.46 1.38
C GLY A 224 -2.39 -6.10 2.76
N THR A 225 -2.88 -5.02 3.36
CA THR A 225 -2.42 -4.54 4.68
C THR A 225 -2.57 -5.61 5.77
N VAL A 226 -3.68 -6.34 5.81
CA VAL A 226 -3.89 -7.41 6.79
C VAL A 226 -2.99 -8.61 6.50
N SER A 227 -2.78 -8.96 5.22
CA SER A 227 -1.97 -10.12 4.82
C SER A 227 -0.48 -9.89 5.03
N ASP A 228 0.00 -8.66 4.87
CA ASP A 228 1.38 -8.24 5.14
C ASP A 228 1.67 -8.12 6.65
N VAL A 229 0.66 -8.40 7.50
CA VAL A 229 0.76 -8.19 8.96
C VAL A 229 1.09 -6.73 9.30
N GLY A 230 0.65 -5.79 8.46
CA GLY A 230 0.86 -4.36 8.62
C GLY A 230 0.43 -3.88 10.01
N LEU A 231 1.16 -2.92 10.57
CA LEU A 231 0.88 -2.38 11.90
C LEU A 231 -0.52 -1.75 11.93
N MET A 232 -1.47 -2.35 12.68
CA MET A 232 -2.86 -1.89 12.81
C MET A 232 -2.97 -0.67 13.74
N LYS A 233 -2.30 0.44 13.35
CA LYS A 233 -2.37 1.76 13.97
C LYS A 233 -2.61 2.81 12.91
N ASP A 234 -2.93 4.01 13.34
CA ASP A 234 -3.09 5.18 12.49
C ASP A 234 -3.86 4.85 11.19
N GLU A 235 -3.33 5.21 10.06
CA GLU A 235 -3.97 5.07 8.75
C GLU A 235 -4.28 3.61 8.36
N ASN A 236 -3.40 2.66 8.65
CA ASN A 236 -3.70 1.24 8.41
C ASN A 236 -4.93 0.78 9.21
N ARG A 237 -5.10 1.34 10.42
CA ARG A 237 -6.27 1.04 11.25
C ARG A 237 -7.56 1.63 10.67
N TYR A 238 -7.50 2.81 10.05
CA TYR A 238 -8.64 3.39 9.35
C TYR A 238 -8.98 2.62 8.06
N LEU A 239 -8.00 2.37 7.22
CA LEU A 239 -8.18 1.72 5.93
C LEU A 239 -8.79 0.32 6.03
N THR A 240 -8.48 -0.43 7.10
CA THR A 240 -8.96 -1.81 7.25
C THR A 240 -10.48 -1.92 7.42
N PRO A 241 -11.17 -1.27 8.40
CA PRO A 241 -12.61 -1.40 8.56
C PRO A 241 -13.41 -0.70 7.44
N VAL A 242 -12.94 0.42 6.90
CA VAL A 242 -13.59 1.08 5.76
C VAL A 242 -13.67 0.12 4.58
N SER A 243 -12.60 -0.59 4.32
CA SER A 243 -12.54 -1.56 3.22
C SER A 243 -13.45 -2.78 3.45
N TYR A 244 -13.53 -3.30 4.67
CA TYR A 244 -14.45 -4.42 4.99
C TYR A 244 -15.91 -4.04 4.77
N THR A 245 -16.31 -2.80 4.98
CA THR A 245 -17.68 -2.34 4.69
C THR A 245 -18.01 -2.31 3.21
N HIS A 246 -16.99 -2.20 2.35
CA HIS A 246 -17.12 -2.21 0.89
C HIS A 246 -16.90 -3.59 0.26
N LEU A 247 -16.37 -4.58 1.02
CA LEU A 247 -16.28 -5.97 0.59
C LEU A 247 -17.67 -6.61 0.69
N THR A 248 -18.49 -6.45 -0.35
CA THR A 248 -19.66 -7.29 -0.53
C THR A 248 -19.18 -8.68 -0.96
N LEU A 249 -18.90 -9.55 0.01
CA LEU A 249 -18.79 -10.98 -0.28
C LEU A 249 -20.16 -11.41 -0.81
N PRO A 250 -20.25 -12.01 -2.02
CA PRO A 250 -21.48 -12.63 -2.42
C PRO A 250 -21.76 -13.75 -1.41
N THR A 251 -22.70 -13.52 -0.50
CA THR A 251 -23.26 -14.57 0.34
C THR A 251 -24.07 -15.48 -0.58
N ILE A 252 -23.40 -16.43 -1.22
CA ILE A 252 -24.06 -17.57 -1.81
C ILE A 252 -24.50 -18.42 -0.61
N LEU A 253 -25.66 -18.12 -0.08
CA LEU A 253 -26.41 -19.07 0.72
C LEU A 253 -26.82 -20.19 -0.24
N LEU A 254 -25.95 -21.20 -0.37
CA LEU A 254 -26.37 -22.51 -0.85
C LEU A 254 -27.18 -23.15 0.28
N VAL A 255 -28.48 -23.03 0.20
CA VAL A 255 -29.43 -23.88 0.93
C VAL A 255 -29.55 -25.18 0.17
#